data_282ea16ed8573eb4aafaae6555788717
#
_entry.id   282ea16ed8573eb4aafaae6555788717
#
_cell.length_a   1.000
_cell.length_b   1.000
_cell.length_c   1.000
_cell.angle_alpha   90.00
_cell.angle_beta   90.00
_cell.angle_gamma   90.00
#
_symmetry.space_group_name_H-M   'P 1'
#
loop_
_entity.id
_entity.type
_entity.pdbx_description
1 polymer ?
#
loop_
_entity_poly.entity_id
_entity_poly.type
_entity_poly.pdbx_seq_one_letter_code
_entity_poly.pdbx_strand_id
1 'polypeptide(L)'
;MGIVKRENIGFDIRLLTIEEDENYDKAKQRVIIGRTDDFLDEHKTIMYYPFAGSIDTRIKMWVRSTNWRLVSSYYGKKDKAQKAAIVEAFKEGDKRMIIATKAFGMGIDISDIDRVYHVAPSSTFVDYIQEIGRAARDKSIKGIAATDFHERDFYFMKRLHSAGAIT
;
A
#
# COMPACT_ATOMS: atom_id res chain seq x y z
N MET A 1 15.60 -21.92 -2.19
CA MET A 1 14.54 -21.40 -3.04
C MET A 1 14.93 -20.01 -3.57
N GLY A 2 15.12 -19.87 -4.86
CA GLY A 2 15.56 -18.62 -5.45
C GLY A 2 14.48 -17.54 -5.44
N ILE A 3 14.88 -16.29 -5.28
CA ILE A 3 13.99 -15.15 -5.51
C ILE A 3 13.72 -15.09 -7.01
N VAL A 4 12.45 -15.17 -7.40
CA VAL A 4 12.06 -15.03 -8.80
C VAL A 4 12.30 -13.57 -9.21
N LYS A 5 13.26 -13.38 -10.10
CA LYS A 5 13.55 -12.05 -10.62
C LYS A 5 12.40 -11.57 -11.52
N ARG A 6 11.76 -10.49 -11.14
CA ARG A 6 10.67 -9.87 -11.89
C ARG A 6 11.20 -8.65 -12.62
N GLU A 7 11.56 -8.84 -13.89
CA GLU A 7 12.14 -7.78 -14.73
C GLU A 7 11.16 -6.66 -15.05
N ASN A 8 9.86 -6.93 -14.94
CA ASN A 8 8.81 -5.94 -15.19
C ASN A 8 8.39 -5.13 -13.96
N ILE A 9 9.12 -5.24 -12.85
CA ILE A 9 8.90 -4.41 -11.66
C ILE A 9 10.10 -3.49 -11.46
N GLY A 10 9.84 -2.19 -11.50
CA GLY A 10 10.80 -1.16 -11.14
C GLY A 10 10.58 -0.68 -9.70
N PHE A 11 11.51 0.13 -9.21
CA PHE A 11 11.45 0.69 -7.87
C PHE A 11 11.49 2.21 -7.92
N ASP A 12 10.64 2.85 -7.13
CA ASP A 12 10.63 4.29 -6.90
C ASP A 12 10.72 4.53 -5.39
N ILE A 13 11.95 4.52 -4.88
CA ILE A 13 12.24 4.66 -3.45
C ILE A 13 12.77 6.06 -3.21
N ARG A 14 12.09 6.81 -2.37
CA ARG A 14 12.45 8.19 -2.03
C ARG A 14 12.63 8.33 -0.53
N LEU A 15 13.57 9.19 -0.13
CA LEU A 15 13.71 9.62 1.25
C LEU A 15 12.67 10.72 1.53
N LEU A 16 11.94 10.56 2.64
CA LEU A 16 11.01 11.59 3.09
C LEU A 16 11.81 12.76 3.65
N THR A 17 11.57 13.95 3.09
CA THR A 17 12.12 15.19 3.58
C THR A 17 11.09 15.89 4.45
N ILE A 18 11.47 16.28 5.67
CA ILE A 18 10.63 17.06 6.57
C ILE A 18 10.95 18.53 6.32
N GLU A 19 9.96 19.29 5.86
CA GLU A 19 10.11 20.73 5.60
C GLU A 19 10.11 21.53 6.89
N GLU A 20 10.54 22.81 6.82
CA GLU A 20 10.80 23.66 7.97
C GLU A 20 9.61 23.76 8.94
N ASP A 21 8.40 23.88 8.40
CA ASP A 21 7.17 24.01 9.18
C ASP A 21 6.41 22.72 9.39
N GLU A 22 7.05 21.57 9.08
CA GLU A 22 6.43 20.25 9.19
C GLU A 22 7.02 19.45 10.35
N ASN A 23 6.19 18.57 10.91
CA ASN A 23 6.69 17.44 11.68
C ASN A 23 6.63 16.16 10.81
N TYR A 24 7.10 15.05 11.34
CA TYR A 24 7.08 13.76 10.64
C TYR A 24 5.67 13.39 10.12
N ASP A 25 4.64 13.54 10.94
CA ASP A 25 3.28 13.15 10.57
C ASP A 25 2.74 13.99 9.42
N LYS A 26 2.98 15.29 9.45
CA LYS A 26 2.57 16.19 8.36
C LYS A 26 3.33 15.90 7.06
N ALA A 27 4.63 15.67 7.16
CA ALA A 27 5.45 15.33 6.00
C ALA A 27 5.00 14.00 5.39
N LYS A 28 4.73 13.00 6.22
CA LYS A 28 4.23 11.70 5.78
C LYS A 28 2.88 11.84 5.09
N GLN A 29 1.97 12.59 5.68
CA GLN A 29 0.65 12.86 5.09
C GLN A 29 0.77 13.56 3.72
N ARG A 30 1.65 14.55 3.61
CA ARG A 30 1.88 15.27 2.35
C ARG A 30 2.30 14.33 1.22
N VAL A 31 3.27 13.46 1.46
CA VAL A 31 3.76 12.55 0.42
C VAL A 31 2.74 11.48 0.08
N ILE A 32 1.98 10.97 1.06
CA ILE A 32 0.92 9.99 0.81
C ILE A 32 -0.19 10.60 -0.07
N ILE A 33 -0.60 11.83 0.21
CA ILE A 33 -1.60 12.54 -0.60
C ILE A 33 -1.10 12.69 -2.04
N GLY A 34 0.14 13.13 -2.23
CA GLY A 34 0.73 13.28 -3.55
C GLY A 34 0.78 11.96 -4.33
N ARG A 35 1.23 10.88 -3.69
CA ARG A 35 1.25 9.55 -4.30
C ARG A 35 -0.15 9.05 -4.64
N THR A 36 -1.10 9.26 -3.74
CA THR A 36 -2.48 8.83 -3.95
C THR A 36 -3.10 9.54 -5.15
N ASP A 37 -2.90 10.85 -5.27
CA ASP A 37 -3.39 11.60 -6.42
C ASP A 37 -2.80 11.05 -7.72
N ASP A 38 -1.49 10.85 -7.77
CA ASP A 38 -0.81 10.32 -8.96
C ASP A 38 -1.30 8.92 -9.34
N PHE A 39 -1.46 8.05 -8.36
CA PHE A 39 -1.80 6.66 -8.62
C PHE A 39 -3.27 6.45 -8.99
N LEU A 40 -4.18 7.27 -8.49
CA LEU A 40 -5.61 7.12 -8.78
C LEU A 40 -5.98 7.48 -10.22
N ASP A 41 -5.18 8.30 -10.89
CA ASP A 41 -5.52 8.75 -12.24
C ASP A 41 -5.44 7.63 -13.27
N GLU A 42 -4.38 6.82 -13.25
CA GLU A 42 -4.11 5.86 -14.32
C GLU A 42 -3.73 4.46 -13.84
N HIS A 43 -3.63 4.23 -12.54
CA HIS A 43 -3.04 3.01 -12.01
C HIS A 43 -3.99 2.21 -11.12
N LYS A 44 -3.74 0.91 -11.06
CA LYS A 44 -4.37 -0.01 -10.10
C LYS A 44 -3.35 -0.28 -9.00
N THR A 45 -3.64 0.17 -7.78
CA THR A 45 -2.67 0.30 -6.70
C THR A 45 -3.07 -0.48 -5.45
N ILE A 46 -2.08 -1.15 -4.84
CA ILE A 46 -2.18 -1.58 -3.45
C ILE A 46 -1.30 -0.67 -2.61
N MET A 47 -1.87 -0.06 -1.58
CA MET A 47 -1.14 0.69 -0.56
C MET A 47 -1.09 -0.12 0.72
N TYR A 48 0.09 -0.51 1.15
CA TYR A 48 0.28 -1.22 2.42
C TYR A 48 0.46 -0.25 3.56
N TYR A 49 -0.44 -0.35 4.54
CA TYR A 49 -0.48 0.48 5.74
C TYR A 49 -0.62 -0.40 6.98
N PRO A 50 0.27 -0.29 7.97
CA PRO A 50 0.36 -1.29 9.04
C PRO A 50 -0.72 -1.20 10.14
N PHE A 51 -1.53 -0.14 10.15
CA PHE A 51 -2.44 0.13 11.28
C PHE A 51 -3.90 -0.07 10.88
N ALA A 52 -4.41 -1.29 11.01
CA ALA A 52 -5.79 -1.62 10.63
C ALA A 52 -6.84 -0.73 11.32
N GLY A 53 -6.63 -0.43 12.60
CA GLY A 53 -7.59 0.35 13.40
C GLY A 53 -7.78 1.79 12.97
N SER A 54 -6.90 2.33 12.12
CA SER A 54 -6.99 3.72 11.66
C SER A 54 -7.14 3.88 10.15
N ILE A 55 -7.17 2.79 9.39
CA ILE A 55 -7.24 2.86 7.92
C ILE A 55 -8.44 3.68 7.45
N ASP A 56 -9.65 3.36 7.93
CA ASP A 56 -10.86 4.00 7.45
C ASP A 56 -10.89 5.51 7.75
N THR A 57 -10.32 5.90 8.87
CA THR A 57 -10.16 7.32 9.21
C THR A 57 -9.12 8.00 8.32
N ARG A 58 -8.00 7.34 8.07
CA ARG A 58 -6.90 7.88 7.26
C ARG A 58 -7.27 8.05 5.79
N ILE A 59 -8.09 7.19 5.23
CA ILE A 59 -8.57 7.33 3.85
C ILE A 59 -9.18 8.72 3.64
N LYS A 60 -10.00 9.18 4.58
CA LYS A 60 -10.63 10.51 4.50
C LYS A 60 -9.62 11.66 4.52
N MET A 61 -8.45 11.45 5.11
CA MET A 61 -7.40 12.45 5.18
C MET A 61 -6.48 12.44 3.96
N TRP A 62 -6.26 11.26 3.38
CA TRP A 62 -5.28 11.09 2.29
C TRP A 62 -5.88 11.24 0.91
N VAL A 63 -7.18 11.03 0.77
CA VAL A 63 -7.85 11.01 -0.53
C VAL A 63 -8.73 12.23 -0.67
N ARG A 64 -8.59 12.93 -1.79
CA ARG A 64 -9.48 14.06 -2.09
C ARG A 64 -10.93 13.58 -2.14
N SER A 65 -11.85 14.43 -1.68
CA SER A 65 -13.29 14.09 -1.57
C SER A 65 -13.91 13.58 -2.86
N THR A 66 -13.39 14.00 -4.01
CA THR A 66 -13.86 13.56 -5.33
C THR A 66 -13.45 12.12 -5.66
N ASN A 67 -12.37 11.63 -5.07
CA ASN A 67 -11.74 10.36 -5.42
C ASN A 67 -11.98 9.25 -4.38
N TRP A 68 -12.58 9.56 -3.23
CA TRP A 68 -12.75 8.57 -2.17
C TRP A 68 -13.54 7.32 -2.59
N ARG A 69 -14.39 7.46 -3.60
CA ARG A 69 -15.17 6.34 -4.16
C ARG A 69 -14.29 5.29 -4.83
N LEU A 70 -13.09 5.68 -5.27
CA LEU A 70 -12.15 4.80 -5.97
C LEU A 70 -11.26 4.02 -5.01
N VAL A 71 -11.35 4.30 -3.70
CA VAL A 71 -10.48 3.73 -2.68
C VAL A 71 -11.27 2.89 -1.71
N SER A 72 -10.74 1.75 -1.35
CA SER A 72 -11.32 0.88 -0.32
C SER A 72 -10.24 0.41 0.65
N SER A 73 -10.65 0.10 1.89
CA SER A 73 -9.76 -0.52 2.88
C SER A 73 -9.95 -2.02 2.90
N TYR A 74 -8.87 -2.75 3.21
CA TYR A 74 -8.90 -4.21 3.35
C TYR A 74 -8.03 -4.62 4.55
N TYR A 75 -8.65 -5.21 5.56
CA TYR A 75 -7.95 -5.67 6.76
C TYR A 75 -8.64 -6.89 7.37
N GLY A 76 -7.91 -7.59 8.25
CA GLY A 76 -8.31 -8.91 8.74
C GLY A 76 -9.66 -8.98 9.44
N LYS A 77 -10.10 -7.90 10.08
CA LYS A 77 -11.37 -7.85 10.83
C LYS A 77 -12.61 -7.68 9.96
N LYS A 78 -12.46 -7.32 8.69
CA LYS A 78 -13.60 -7.28 7.77
C LYS A 78 -14.14 -8.68 7.54
N ASP A 79 -15.46 -8.82 7.41
CA ASP A 79 -16.06 -10.12 7.15
C ASP A 79 -15.75 -10.63 5.73
N LYS A 80 -16.01 -11.91 5.53
CA LYS A 80 -15.69 -12.61 4.27
C LYS A 80 -16.41 -12.02 3.06
N ALA A 81 -17.67 -11.63 3.24
CA ALA A 81 -18.49 -11.05 2.17
C ALA A 81 -17.98 -9.66 1.79
N GLN A 82 -17.63 -8.84 2.78
CA GLN A 82 -17.02 -7.52 2.54
C GLN A 82 -15.70 -7.63 1.80
N LYS A 83 -14.83 -8.56 2.20
CA LYS A 83 -13.56 -8.82 1.53
C LYS A 83 -13.74 -9.24 0.08
N ALA A 84 -14.65 -10.15 -0.19
CA ALA A 84 -14.95 -10.62 -1.54
C ALA A 84 -15.48 -9.49 -2.43
N ALA A 85 -16.37 -8.66 -1.90
CA ALA A 85 -16.92 -7.52 -2.63
C ALA A 85 -15.84 -6.49 -2.98
N ILE A 86 -14.92 -6.21 -2.07
CA ILE A 86 -13.79 -5.30 -2.31
C ILE A 86 -12.87 -5.83 -3.41
N VAL A 87 -12.54 -7.12 -3.38
CA VAL A 87 -11.69 -7.74 -4.39
C VAL A 87 -12.35 -7.67 -5.76
N GLU A 88 -13.63 -7.99 -5.84
CA GLU A 88 -14.39 -7.95 -7.10
C GLU A 88 -14.44 -6.53 -7.67
N ALA A 89 -14.76 -5.53 -6.84
CA ALA A 89 -14.77 -4.14 -7.25
C ALA A 89 -13.39 -3.66 -7.75
N PHE A 90 -12.33 -4.13 -7.14
CA PHE A 90 -10.96 -3.83 -7.56
C PHE A 90 -10.62 -4.51 -8.90
N LYS A 91 -11.03 -5.75 -9.10
CA LYS A 91 -10.87 -6.46 -10.36
C LYS A 91 -11.59 -5.76 -11.51
N GLU A 92 -12.83 -5.36 -11.27
CA GLU A 92 -13.68 -4.70 -12.28
C GLU A 92 -13.27 -3.26 -12.58
N GLY A 93 -12.46 -2.64 -11.73
CA GLY A 93 -12.00 -1.26 -11.89
C GLY A 93 -12.90 -0.22 -11.22
N ASP A 94 -13.94 -0.62 -10.52
CA ASP A 94 -14.79 0.28 -9.71
C ASP A 94 -14.01 0.86 -8.54
N LYS A 95 -13.05 0.10 -8.02
CA LYS A 95 -12.04 0.55 -7.08
C LYS A 95 -10.68 0.50 -7.78
N ARG A 96 -9.89 1.54 -7.61
CA ARG A 96 -8.57 1.65 -8.24
C ARG A 96 -7.43 1.57 -7.24
N MET A 97 -7.73 1.72 -5.95
CA MET A 97 -6.75 1.60 -4.89
C MET A 97 -7.34 0.83 -3.71
N ILE A 98 -6.59 -0.14 -3.23
CA ILE A 98 -6.87 -0.80 -1.96
C ILE A 98 -5.79 -0.38 -0.97
N ILE A 99 -6.21 0.13 0.19
CA ILE A 99 -5.34 0.39 1.33
C ILE A 99 -5.49 -0.81 2.26
N ALA A 100 -4.42 -1.55 2.43
CA ALA A 100 -4.46 -2.85 3.07
C ALA A 100 -3.43 -2.99 4.16
N THR A 101 -3.75 -3.79 5.15
CA THR A 101 -2.75 -4.39 6.03
C THR A 101 -2.13 -5.60 5.32
N LYS A 102 -1.19 -6.27 5.98
CA LYS A 102 -0.54 -7.49 5.50
C LYS A 102 -1.53 -8.60 5.07
N ALA A 103 -2.78 -8.56 5.53
CA ALA A 103 -3.79 -9.57 5.21
C ALA A 103 -4.18 -9.61 3.73
N PHE A 104 -3.96 -8.53 2.96
CA PHE A 104 -4.34 -8.50 1.55
C PHE A 104 -3.42 -9.36 0.69
N GLY A 105 -4.02 -10.09 -0.23
CA GLY A 105 -3.31 -10.83 -1.26
C GLY A 105 -3.17 -12.32 -1.01
N MET A 106 -3.57 -12.83 0.14
CA MET A 106 -3.61 -14.27 0.38
C MET A 106 -4.71 -14.91 -0.48
N GLY A 107 -4.30 -15.69 -1.50
CA GLY A 107 -5.23 -16.37 -2.41
C GLY A 107 -5.91 -15.46 -3.44
N ILE A 108 -5.50 -14.20 -3.54
CA ILE A 108 -6.06 -13.24 -4.50
C ILE A 108 -5.18 -13.17 -5.73
N ASP A 109 -5.78 -13.36 -6.90
CA ASP A 109 -5.10 -13.28 -8.19
C ASP A 109 -5.68 -12.14 -9.02
N ILE A 110 -4.97 -11.02 -9.05
CA ILE A 110 -5.29 -9.85 -9.86
C ILE A 110 -4.03 -9.52 -10.67
N SER A 111 -4.12 -9.71 -11.99
CA SER A 111 -2.94 -9.66 -12.87
C SER A 111 -2.50 -8.24 -13.26
N ASP A 112 -3.39 -7.26 -13.19
CA ASP A 112 -3.20 -5.91 -13.71
C ASP A 112 -2.89 -4.84 -12.65
N ILE A 113 -2.48 -5.25 -11.46
CA ILE A 113 -1.96 -4.31 -10.46
C ILE A 113 -0.61 -3.80 -10.95
N ASP A 114 -0.47 -2.49 -11.08
CA ASP A 114 0.75 -1.88 -11.59
C ASP A 114 1.48 -0.98 -10.59
N ARG A 115 0.89 -0.75 -9.43
CA ARG A 115 1.53 0.02 -8.34
C ARG A 115 1.38 -0.70 -7.01
N VAL A 116 2.48 -0.81 -6.28
CA VAL A 116 2.48 -1.21 -4.88
C VAL A 116 3.21 -0.13 -4.09
N TYR A 117 2.52 0.47 -3.13
CA TYR A 117 3.06 1.56 -2.33
C TYR A 117 3.10 1.17 -0.86
N HIS A 118 4.29 1.20 -0.27
CA HIS A 118 4.49 0.97 1.15
C HIS A 118 4.56 2.31 1.89
N VAL A 119 3.58 2.57 2.75
CA VAL A 119 3.60 3.74 3.65
C VAL A 119 4.70 3.60 4.68
N ALA A 120 4.96 2.39 5.13
CA ALA A 120 6.03 2.04 6.05
C ALA A 120 6.69 0.73 5.59
N PRO A 121 7.93 0.47 6.00
CA PRO A 121 8.61 -0.78 5.64
C PRO A 121 7.85 -2.00 6.13
N SER A 122 7.93 -3.09 5.37
CA SER A 122 7.42 -4.40 5.78
C SER A 122 8.23 -4.94 6.96
N SER A 123 7.63 -5.84 7.74
CA SER A 123 8.30 -6.40 8.92
C SER A 123 9.53 -7.22 8.58
N THR A 124 9.55 -7.87 7.41
CA THR A 124 10.71 -8.63 6.92
C THR A 124 10.94 -8.37 5.44
N PHE A 125 12.14 -8.68 4.98
CA PHE A 125 12.48 -8.62 3.55
C PHE A 125 11.62 -9.60 2.74
N VAL A 126 11.36 -10.78 3.27
CA VAL A 126 10.52 -11.79 2.60
C VAL A 126 9.10 -11.26 2.42
N ASP A 127 8.53 -10.65 3.45
CA ASP A 127 7.20 -10.03 3.35
C ASP A 127 7.17 -8.94 2.28
N TYR A 128 8.20 -8.10 2.25
CA TYR A 128 8.33 -7.04 1.26
C TYR A 128 8.33 -7.59 -0.16
N ILE A 129 9.13 -8.62 -0.43
CA ILE A 129 9.21 -9.26 -1.74
C ILE A 129 7.87 -9.88 -2.15
N GLN A 130 7.17 -10.52 -1.22
CA GLN A 130 5.84 -11.09 -1.48
C GLN A 130 4.82 -10.00 -1.79
N GLU A 131 4.86 -8.88 -1.07
CA GLU A 131 3.95 -7.76 -1.26
C GLU A 131 4.18 -7.07 -2.60
N ILE A 132 5.41 -6.75 -2.97
CA ILE A 132 5.71 -6.17 -4.28
C ILE A 132 5.44 -7.15 -5.43
N GLY A 133 5.55 -8.43 -5.17
CA GLY A 133 5.23 -9.49 -6.14
C GLY A 133 3.76 -9.54 -6.56
N ARG A 134 2.88 -8.77 -5.90
CA ARG A 134 1.49 -8.59 -6.33
C ARG A 134 1.38 -7.70 -7.57
N ALA A 135 2.37 -6.83 -7.82
CA ALA A 135 2.37 -5.96 -8.98
C ALA A 135 2.76 -6.70 -10.25
N ALA A 136 2.19 -6.29 -11.36
CA ALA A 136 2.61 -6.68 -12.71
C ALA A 136 2.77 -8.20 -12.89
N ARG A 137 1.80 -8.97 -12.41
CA ARG A 137 1.76 -10.42 -12.65
C ARG A 137 1.61 -10.73 -14.13
N ASP A 138 0.87 -9.90 -14.85
CA ASP A 138 0.89 -9.89 -16.29
C ASP A 138 2.22 -9.28 -16.76
N LYS A 139 3.02 -10.06 -17.48
CA LYS A 139 4.36 -9.67 -17.95
C LYS A 139 4.36 -8.53 -18.96
N SER A 140 3.22 -8.23 -19.57
CA SER A 140 3.06 -7.08 -20.47
C SER A 140 2.95 -5.74 -19.73
N ILE A 141 2.72 -5.78 -18.40
CA ILE A 141 2.54 -4.60 -17.56
C ILE A 141 3.85 -4.28 -16.84
N LYS A 142 4.21 -3.00 -16.80
CA LYS A 142 5.30 -2.50 -15.97
C LYS A 142 4.75 -2.10 -14.61
N GLY A 143 5.20 -2.79 -13.56
CA GLY A 143 4.87 -2.45 -12.18
C GLY A 143 5.91 -1.56 -11.53
N ILE A 144 5.48 -0.73 -10.59
CA ILE A 144 6.36 0.09 -9.77
C ILE A 144 6.09 -0.21 -8.29
N ALA A 145 7.15 -0.57 -7.58
CA ALA A 145 7.15 -0.65 -6.13
C ALA A 145 7.68 0.68 -5.58
N ALA A 146 6.80 1.44 -4.96
CA ALA A 146 7.09 2.79 -4.50
C ALA A 146 7.10 2.87 -2.97
N THR A 147 7.94 3.73 -2.43
CA THR A 147 7.91 4.08 -1.00
C THR A 147 8.57 5.44 -0.78
N ASP A 148 8.06 6.16 0.20
CA ASP A 148 8.69 7.38 0.73
C ASP A 148 9.00 7.09 2.21
N PHE A 149 10.28 6.86 2.53
CA PHE A 149 10.61 6.41 3.87
C PHE A 149 11.50 7.39 4.63
N HIS A 150 11.40 7.31 5.95
CA HIS A 150 12.20 8.03 6.92
C HIS A 150 12.70 7.05 7.97
N GLU A 151 13.81 7.35 8.64
CA GLU A 151 14.33 6.46 9.68
C GLU A 151 13.31 6.19 10.81
N ARG A 152 12.40 7.14 11.07
CA ARG A 152 11.32 6.95 12.04
C ARG A 152 10.35 5.83 11.68
N ASP A 153 10.19 5.51 10.40
CA ASP A 153 9.35 4.39 9.99
C ASP A 153 9.86 3.08 10.57
N PHE A 154 11.18 2.87 10.56
CA PHE A 154 11.81 1.69 11.14
C PHE A 154 11.64 1.65 12.67
N TYR A 155 11.73 2.79 13.31
CA TYR A 155 11.53 2.91 14.75
C TYR A 155 10.10 2.53 15.16
N PHE A 156 9.10 3.02 14.44
CA PHE A 156 7.70 2.66 14.68
C PHE A 156 7.44 1.19 14.44
N MET A 157 7.97 0.63 13.34
CA MET A 157 7.83 -0.79 13.01
C MET A 157 8.44 -1.67 14.11
N LYS A 158 9.61 -1.32 14.61
CA LYS A 158 10.26 -2.02 15.70
C LYS A 158 9.41 -2.01 16.98
N ARG A 159 8.83 -0.88 17.33
CA ARG A 159 7.94 -0.75 18.49
C ARG A 159 6.70 -1.62 18.36
N LEU A 160 6.06 -1.59 17.21
CA LEU A 160 4.88 -2.40 16.93
C LEU A 160 5.19 -3.89 16.99
N HIS A 161 6.32 -4.31 16.46
CA HIS A 161 6.77 -5.69 16.54
C HIS A 161 7.01 -6.13 17.98
N SER A 162 7.70 -5.31 18.77
CA SER A 162 7.97 -5.57 20.18
C SER A 162 6.70 -5.64 21.02
N ALA A 163 5.67 -4.88 20.67
CA ALA A 163 4.37 -4.90 21.34
C ALA A 163 3.44 -6.04 20.86
N GLY A 164 3.89 -6.86 19.88
CA GLY A 164 3.06 -7.93 19.31
C GLY A 164 1.93 -7.43 18.42
N ALA A 165 1.92 -6.17 18.04
CA ALA A 165 0.88 -5.58 17.21
C ALA A 165 1.02 -5.97 15.73
N ILE A 166 2.20 -6.43 15.34
CA ILE A 166 2.52 -6.93 14.00
C ILE A 166 3.00 -8.37 14.16
N THR A 167 2.28 -9.28 13.61
CA THR A 167 2.64 -10.71 13.61
C THR A 167 3.10 -11.15 12.24
#